data_b36b5c2c4804d21cf080d19eca8abf88
#
_entry.id   b36b5c2c4804d21cf080d19eca8abf88
#
_cell.length_a   1.000
_cell.length_b   1.000
_cell.length_c   1.000
_cell.angle_alpha   90.00
_cell.angle_beta   90.00
_cell.angle_gamma   90.00
#
_symmetry.space_group_name_H-M   'P 1'
#
loop_
_entity.id
_entity.type
_entity.pdbx_description
1 polymer ?
#
loop_
_entity_poly.entity_id
_entity_poly.type
_entity_poly.pdbx_seq_one_letter_code
_entity_poly.pdbx_strand_id
1 'polypeptide(L)'
;MNKVCVLGALGGMGEVALYDLCKMPQVNEIVAIDLNLARKEKVLRRLPAKHKVKVMALDIRDRARCRKVIGKSTVLINAAWYEFNIEAMHLALALDSHYLDLGGLYYKTLEQFQLHPHFERRGLTAILGCGSTPGITNAMAAALTAPMSRVTKLGVYDASHDPAAEGAGFLPPFSVRTMLDEAEKPAII
;
A
#
# COMPACT_ATOMS: atom_id res chain seq x y z
N MET A 1 5.32 7.55 20.64
CA MET A 1 6.12 6.48 20.05
C MET A 1 5.44 6.07 18.75
N ASN A 2 6.10 6.29 17.60
CA ASN A 2 5.47 6.05 16.29
C ASN A 2 5.69 4.60 15.88
N LYS A 3 4.59 3.85 15.89
CA LYS A 3 4.52 2.46 15.45
C LYS A 3 3.81 2.38 14.11
N VAL A 4 4.39 1.72 13.15
CA VAL A 4 3.85 1.53 11.81
C VAL A 4 3.57 0.05 11.56
N CYS A 5 2.40 -0.26 11.03
CA CYS A 5 2.04 -1.60 10.59
C CYS A 5 2.10 -1.67 9.06
N VAL A 6 2.75 -2.69 8.51
CA VAL A 6 2.83 -2.93 7.06
C VAL A 6 2.24 -4.29 6.74
N LEU A 7 1.20 -4.32 5.92
CA LEU A 7 0.56 -5.53 5.39
C LEU A 7 1.20 -5.89 4.05
N GLY A 8 1.36 -7.19 3.75
CA GLY A 8 2.10 -7.66 2.58
C GLY A 8 3.59 -7.30 2.64
N ALA A 9 4.12 -7.24 3.87
CA ALA A 9 5.43 -6.69 4.19
C ALA A 9 6.61 -7.43 3.55
N LEU A 10 6.45 -8.70 3.21
CA LEU A 10 7.49 -9.52 2.58
C LEU A 10 7.34 -9.58 1.05
N GLY A 11 6.33 -8.92 0.48
CA GLY A 11 6.18 -8.70 -0.96
C GLY A 11 7.19 -7.70 -1.50
N GLY A 12 7.22 -7.49 -2.82
CA GLY A 12 8.15 -6.54 -3.47
C GLY A 12 8.00 -5.12 -2.93
N MET A 13 6.79 -4.57 -2.93
CA MET A 13 6.50 -3.22 -2.45
C MET A 13 6.62 -3.11 -0.92
N GLY A 14 6.19 -4.16 -0.19
CA GLY A 14 6.35 -4.22 1.26
C GLY A 14 7.80 -4.16 1.72
N GLU A 15 8.72 -4.86 1.03
CA GLU A 15 10.16 -4.83 1.30
C GLU A 15 10.73 -3.42 1.14
N VAL A 16 10.31 -2.69 0.10
CA VAL A 16 10.74 -1.28 -0.12
C VAL A 16 10.20 -0.37 0.97
N ALA A 17 8.92 -0.50 1.32
CA ALA A 17 8.32 0.26 2.42
C ALA A 17 9.04 0.01 3.75
N LEU A 18 9.35 -1.26 4.08
CA LEU A 18 10.12 -1.59 5.27
C LEU A 18 11.52 -0.95 5.27
N TYR A 19 12.20 -0.97 4.13
CA TYR A 19 13.53 -0.40 3.99
C TYR A 19 13.53 1.10 4.28
N ASP A 20 12.59 1.85 3.72
CA ASP A 20 12.50 3.30 3.94
C ASP A 20 12.03 3.64 5.35
N LEU A 21 11.05 2.94 5.89
CA LEU A 21 10.61 3.11 7.28
C LEU A 21 11.74 2.86 8.28
N CYS A 22 12.63 1.90 8.02
CA CYS A 22 13.79 1.64 8.85
C CYS A 22 14.76 2.83 8.93
N LYS A 23 14.84 3.66 7.88
CA LYS A 23 15.69 4.86 7.85
C LYS A 23 15.08 6.04 8.58
N MET A 24 13.76 6.05 8.77
CA MET A 24 13.06 7.16 9.40
C MET A 24 13.33 7.20 10.91
N PRO A 25 13.97 8.27 11.44
CA PRO A 25 14.29 8.36 12.87
C PRO A 25 13.04 8.45 13.76
N GLN A 26 11.95 9.00 13.24
CA GLN A 26 10.67 9.12 13.94
C GLN A 26 9.91 7.79 14.07
N VAL A 27 10.25 6.76 13.29
CA VAL A 27 9.66 5.42 13.37
C VAL A 27 10.44 4.59 14.37
N ASN A 28 9.78 4.18 15.45
CA ASN A 28 10.39 3.43 16.55
C ASN A 28 10.16 1.91 16.43
N GLU A 29 9.00 1.52 15.93
CA GLU A 29 8.59 0.11 15.80
C GLU A 29 7.85 -0.10 14.48
N ILE A 30 8.16 -1.20 13.81
CA ILE A 30 7.51 -1.62 12.58
C ILE A 30 6.96 -3.03 12.78
N VAL A 31 5.65 -3.20 12.62
CA VAL A 31 4.99 -4.52 12.62
C VAL A 31 4.78 -4.93 11.17
N ALA A 32 5.59 -5.87 10.71
CA ALA A 32 5.56 -6.41 9.36
C ALA A 32 4.67 -7.66 9.33
N ILE A 33 3.55 -7.59 8.62
CA ILE A 33 2.57 -8.67 8.52
C ILE A 33 2.57 -9.25 7.11
N ASP A 34 2.66 -10.56 7.05
CA ASP A 34 2.49 -11.32 5.82
C ASP A 34 1.88 -12.69 6.15
N LEU A 35 1.22 -13.32 5.18
CA LEU A 35 0.74 -14.70 5.31
C LEU A 35 1.87 -15.71 5.11
N ASN A 36 2.80 -15.40 4.21
CA ASN A 36 3.90 -16.28 3.84
C ASN A 36 5.24 -15.73 4.32
N LEU A 37 5.85 -16.40 5.30
CA LEU A 37 7.14 -16.01 5.86
C LEU A 37 8.36 -16.53 5.11
N ALA A 38 8.23 -17.21 3.97
CA ALA A 38 9.35 -17.80 3.25
C ALA A 38 10.45 -16.79 2.88
N ARG A 39 10.09 -15.53 2.64
CA ARG A 39 11.05 -14.46 2.32
C ARG A 39 11.60 -13.69 3.54
N LYS A 40 11.14 -14.00 4.75
CA LYS A 40 11.47 -13.25 5.98
C LYS A 40 12.97 -12.99 6.12
N GLU A 41 13.78 -14.05 6.11
CA GLU A 41 15.22 -13.93 6.34
C GLU A 41 15.93 -13.14 5.22
N LYS A 42 15.48 -13.32 3.97
CA LYS A 42 16.00 -12.57 2.82
C LYS A 42 15.72 -11.07 2.97
N VAL A 43 14.49 -10.71 3.32
CA VAL A 43 14.07 -9.32 3.51
C VAL A 43 14.81 -8.70 4.68
N LEU A 44 14.79 -9.32 5.87
CA LEU A 44 15.43 -8.78 7.07
C LEU A 44 16.94 -8.53 6.90
N ARG A 45 17.65 -9.35 6.11
CA ARG A 45 19.08 -9.13 5.84
C ARG A 45 19.37 -7.84 5.08
N ARG A 46 18.41 -7.31 4.32
CA ARG A 46 18.56 -6.10 3.51
C ARG A 46 18.18 -4.82 4.25
N LEU A 47 17.49 -4.95 5.41
CA LEU A 47 17.01 -3.78 6.15
C LEU A 47 18.12 -3.11 6.96
N PRO A 48 18.26 -1.77 6.89
CA PRO A 48 19.29 -1.04 7.60
C PRO A 48 19.12 -1.04 9.12
N ALA A 49 17.87 -1.13 9.61
CA ALA A 49 17.54 -1.12 11.04
C ALA A 49 16.54 -2.24 11.40
N LYS A 50 16.92 -3.49 11.09
CA LYS A 50 16.07 -4.66 11.30
C LYS A 50 15.59 -4.86 12.76
N HIS A 51 16.30 -4.28 13.74
CA HIS A 51 15.92 -4.32 15.15
C HIS A 51 14.58 -3.62 15.44
N LYS A 52 14.15 -2.69 14.57
CA LYS A 52 12.84 -2.04 14.67
C LYS A 52 11.70 -2.93 14.18
N VAL A 53 11.98 -4.01 13.44
CA VAL A 53 11.01 -4.77 12.67
C VAL A 53 10.62 -6.06 13.38
N LYS A 54 9.33 -6.22 13.67
CA LYS A 54 8.72 -7.45 14.16
C LYS A 54 7.91 -8.09 13.04
N VAL A 55 8.32 -9.25 12.55
CA VAL A 55 7.63 -9.97 11.47
C VAL A 55 6.66 -11.00 12.06
N MET A 56 5.41 -10.97 11.59
CA MET A 56 4.35 -11.86 12.08
C MET A 56 3.55 -12.47 10.94
N ALA A 57 3.20 -13.76 11.07
CA ALA A 57 2.25 -14.43 10.20
C ALA A 57 0.83 -14.19 10.71
N LEU A 58 0.08 -13.31 10.04
CA LEU A 58 -1.31 -13.00 10.39
C LEU A 58 -2.17 -12.87 9.13
N ASP A 59 -3.37 -13.41 9.20
CA ASP A 59 -4.42 -13.15 8.22
C ASP A 59 -5.20 -11.89 8.66
N ILE A 60 -5.23 -10.87 7.81
CA ILE A 60 -5.93 -9.60 8.12
C ILE A 60 -7.44 -9.76 8.28
N ARG A 61 -8.01 -10.84 7.74
CA ARG A 61 -9.43 -11.19 7.89
C ARG A 61 -9.77 -11.58 9.35
N ASP A 62 -8.81 -12.11 10.10
CA ASP A 62 -8.95 -12.30 11.55
C ASP A 62 -8.61 -11.00 12.30
N ARG A 63 -9.53 -10.03 12.20
CA ARG A 63 -9.37 -8.69 12.82
C ARG A 63 -9.19 -8.74 14.32
N ALA A 64 -9.83 -9.68 15.01
CA ALA A 64 -9.72 -9.82 16.46
C ALA A 64 -8.30 -10.20 16.86
N ARG A 65 -7.70 -11.19 16.19
CA ARG A 65 -6.32 -11.59 16.40
C ARG A 65 -5.34 -10.50 16.00
N CYS A 66 -5.56 -9.85 14.84
CA CYS A 66 -4.74 -8.73 14.39
C CYS A 66 -4.74 -7.60 15.44
N ARG A 67 -5.91 -7.18 15.93
CA ARG A 67 -6.03 -6.15 16.96
C ARG A 67 -5.27 -6.52 18.25
N LYS A 68 -5.41 -7.75 18.70
CA LYS A 68 -4.73 -8.23 19.92
C LYS A 68 -3.20 -8.24 19.76
N VAL A 69 -2.71 -8.65 18.60
CA VAL A 69 -1.27 -8.86 18.35
C VAL A 69 -0.58 -7.57 17.96
N ILE A 70 -1.18 -6.77 17.08
CA ILE A 70 -0.60 -5.50 16.60
C ILE A 70 -0.70 -4.44 17.69
N GLY A 71 -1.84 -4.37 18.38
CA GLY A 71 -2.17 -3.27 19.30
C GLY A 71 -2.33 -1.94 18.56
N LYS A 72 -2.30 -0.83 19.31
CA LYS A 72 -2.41 0.50 18.71
C LYS A 72 -1.22 0.80 17.81
N SER A 73 -1.47 1.31 16.61
CA SER A 73 -0.44 1.78 15.68
C SER A 73 -0.77 3.17 15.15
N THR A 74 0.25 3.94 14.76
CA THR A 74 0.07 5.29 14.23
C THR A 74 -0.44 5.24 12.80
N VAL A 75 0.15 4.37 11.98
CA VAL A 75 -0.19 4.21 10.56
C VAL A 75 -0.23 2.73 10.20
N LEU A 76 -1.21 2.35 9.40
CA LEU A 76 -1.28 1.07 8.73
C LEU A 76 -1.09 1.28 7.22
N ILE A 77 -0.07 0.65 6.66
CA ILE A 77 0.25 0.66 5.23
C ILE A 77 -0.18 -0.67 4.63
N ASN A 78 -1.05 -0.64 3.63
CA ASN A 78 -1.40 -1.83 2.86
C ASN A 78 -0.55 -1.90 1.59
N ALA A 79 0.46 -2.78 1.59
CA ALA A 79 1.27 -3.15 0.44
C ALA A 79 0.93 -4.57 -0.08
N ALA A 80 -0.19 -5.14 0.40
CA ALA A 80 -0.76 -6.38 -0.11
C ALA A 80 -1.63 -6.12 -1.34
N TRP A 81 -2.25 -7.17 -1.87
CA TRP A 81 -3.13 -7.06 -3.01
C TRP A 81 -4.34 -6.15 -2.73
N TYR A 82 -4.70 -5.31 -3.70
CA TYR A 82 -5.71 -4.26 -3.57
C TYR A 82 -7.11 -4.76 -3.16
N GLU A 83 -7.45 -6.00 -3.46
CA GLU A 83 -8.73 -6.59 -3.02
C GLU A 83 -8.89 -6.58 -1.50
N PHE A 84 -7.79 -6.56 -0.76
CA PHE A 84 -7.80 -6.46 0.70
C PHE A 84 -7.86 -5.02 1.24
N ASN A 85 -8.00 -4.00 0.38
CA ASN A 85 -8.01 -2.61 0.83
C ASN A 85 -9.15 -2.34 1.83
N ILE A 86 -10.33 -2.87 1.62
CA ILE A 86 -11.48 -2.68 2.52
C ILE A 86 -11.23 -3.33 3.89
N GLU A 87 -10.74 -4.57 3.90
CA GLU A 87 -10.38 -5.28 5.14
C GLU A 87 -9.28 -4.55 5.89
N ALA A 88 -8.28 -4.05 5.18
CA ALA A 88 -7.17 -3.29 5.75
C ALA A 88 -7.63 -1.95 6.33
N MET A 89 -8.57 -1.24 5.68
CA MET A 89 -9.18 -0.02 6.22
C MET A 89 -9.99 -0.30 7.49
N HIS A 90 -10.78 -1.38 7.52
CA HIS A 90 -11.48 -1.79 8.74
C HIS A 90 -10.51 -2.16 9.86
N LEU A 91 -9.37 -2.79 9.53
CA LEU A 91 -8.33 -3.07 10.50
C LEU A 91 -7.70 -1.77 11.01
N ALA A 92 -7.39 -0.81 10.13
CA ALA A 92 -6.87 0.50 10.52
C ALA A 92 -7.80 1.21 11.51
N LEU A 93 -9.11 1.24 11.22
CA LEU A 93 -10.13 1.76 12.14
C LEU A 93 -10.12 1.03 13.49
N ALA A 94 -9.99 -0.31 13.49
CA ALA A 94 -9.95 -1.10 14.71
C ALA A 94 -8.70 -0.87 15.58
N LEU A 95 -7.62 -0.39 14.96
CA LEU A 95 -6.33 -0.08 15.59
C LEU A 95 -6.17 1.41 15.95
N ASP A 96 -7.18 2.26 15.68
CA ASP A 96 -7.08 3.72 15.73
C ASP A 96 -5.87 4.25 14.95
N SER A 97 -5.68 3.74 13.73
CA SER A 97 -4.55 4.04 12.85
C SER A 97 -4.97 4.88 11.65
N HIS A 98 -4.12 5.81 11.23
CA HIS A 98 -4.19 6.32 9.87
C HIS A 98 -3.96 5.19 8.88
N TYR A 99 -4.42 5.37 7.65
CA TYR A 99 -4.35 4.35 6.60
C TYR A 99 -3.66 4.86 5.35
N LEU A 100 -2.92 3.99 4.68
CA LEU A 100 -2.33 4.25 3.38
C LEU A 100 -2.29 2.98 2.56
N ASP A 101 -2.62 3.06 1.26
CA ASP A 101 -2.43 1.98 0.30
C ASP A 101 -1.77 2.44 -1.00
N LEU A 102 -1.39 1.49 -1.83
CA LEU A 102 -0.73 1.72 -3.12
C LEU A 102 -1.71 1.85 -4.28
N GLY A 103 -3.01 1.79 -3.98
CA GLY A 103 -4.08 1.86 -4.98
C GLY A 103 -4.61 0.49 -5.39
N GLY A 104 -5.35 0.51 -6.47
CA GLY A 104 -6.02 -0.63 -7.05
C GLY A 104 -6.98 -0.16 -8.15
N LEU A 105 -7.93 -1.00 -8.53
CA LEU A 105 -8.92 -0.65 -9.52
C LEU A 105 -9.91 0.40 -9.00
N TYR A 106 -10.42 1.22 -9.91
CA TYR A 106 -11.31 2.34 -9.61
C TYR A 106 -12.53 1.93 -8.77
N TYR A 107 -13.17 0.80 -9.07
CA TYR A 107 -14.32 0.32 -8.30
C TYR A 107 -13.98 0.10 -6.83
N LYS A 108 -12.80 -0.45 -6.55
CA LYS A 108 -12.33 -0.67 -5.17
C LYS A 108 -12.12 0.65 -4.45
N THR A 109 -11.62 1.66 -5.15
CA THR A 109 -11.50 3.02 -4.60
C THR A 109 -12.86 3.62 -4.27
N LEU A 110 -13.88 3.41 -5.11
CA LEU A 110 -15.25 3.83 -4.79
C LEU A 110 -15.81 3.15 -3.53
N GLU A 111 -15.56 1.85 -3.35
CA GLU A 111 -15.93 1.14 -2.12
C GLU A 111 -15.18 1.72 -0.90
N GLN A 112 -13.90 2.04 -1.04
CA GLN A 112 -13.09 2.65 0.03
C GLN A 112 -13.64 4.01 0.48
N PHE A 113 -14.14 4.84 -0.44
CA PHE A 113 -14.76 6.13 -0.10
C PHE A 113 -15.99 5.99 0.79
N GLN A 114 -16.70 4.86 0.78
CA GLN A 114 -17.81 4.62 1.70
C GLN A 114 -17.39 4.58 3.17
N LEU A 115 -16.09 4.37 3.43
CA LEU A 115 -15.55 4.37 4.79
C LEU A 115 -15.14 5.78 5.28
N HIS A 116 -15.20 6.82 4.42
CA HIS A 116 -14.85 8.20 4.78
C HIS A 116 -15.49 8.68 6.10
N PRO A 117 -16.82 8.53 6.33
CA PRO A 117 -17.43 9.01 7.58
C PRO A 117 -16.92 8.31 8.84
N HIS A 118 -16.39 7.07 8.70
CA HIS A 118 -15.83 6.33 9.82
C HIS A 118 -14.44 6.85 10.21
N PHE A 119 -13.60 7.21 9.22
CA PHE A 119 -12.31 7.84 9.46
C PHE A 119 -12.48 9.26 10.01
N GLU A 120 -13.36 10.07 9.41
CA GLU A 120 -13.64 11.44 9.81
C GLU A 120 -14.07 11.53 11.28
N ARG A 121 -15.07 10.73 11.70
CA ARG A 121 -15.55 10.70 13.10
C ARG A 121 -14.47 10.35 14.12
N ARG A 122 -13.39 9.67 13.71
CA ARG A 122 -12.27 9.31 14.59
C ARG A 122 -11.07 10.25 14.46
N GLY A 123 -11.15 11.28 13.62
CA GLY A 123 -10.02 12.15 13.32
C GLY A 123 -8.86 11.43 12.66
N LEU A 124 -9.16 10.33 11.91
CA LEU A 124 -8.17 9.55 11.20
C LEU A 124 -8.12 9.95 9.73
N THR A 125 -6.95 9.82 9.12
CA THR A 125 -6.73 10.07 7.70
C THR A 125 -6.54 8.75 6.97
N ALA A 126 -7.19 8.61 5.81
CA ALA A 126 -6.91 7.55 4.85
C ALA A 126 -6.40 8.19 3.55
N ILE A 127 -5.22 7.78 3.09
CA ILE A 127 -4.65 8.20 1.81
C ILE A 127 -4.65 6.98 0.89
N LEU A 128 -5.44 7.08 -0.19
CA LEU A 128 -5.64 6.00 -1.13
C LEU A 128 -4.79 6.22 -2.37
N GLY A 129 -4.28 5.14 -2.95
CA GLY A 129 -3.59 5.21 -4.22
C GLY A 129 -2.22 5.91 -4.17
N CYS A 130 -1.38 5.61 -3.18
CA CYS A 130 -0.01 6.14 -3.07
C CYS A 130 1.00 5.29 -3.86
N GLY A 131 0.60 4.79 -5.04
CA GLY A 131 1.46 4.03 -5.94
C GLY A 131 2.12 4.88 -7.02
N SER A 132 2.43 4.26 -8.16
CA SER A 132 2.89 4.96 -9.36
C SER A 132 1.69 5.56 -10.09
N THR A 133 0.78 4.69 -10.57
CA THR A 133 -0.49 5.02 -11.23
C THR A 133 -1.58 4.11 -10.66
N PRO A 134 -2.42 4.61 -9.74
CA PRO A 134 -2.50 5.99 -9.19
C PRO A 134 -1.42 6.31 -8.17
N GLY A 135 -1.13 7.61 -8.01
CA GLY A 135 -0.24 8.15 -6.97
C GLY A 135 0.68 9.22 -7.52
N ILE A 136 1.88 8.87 -7.98
CA ILE A 136 2.85 9.81 -8.54
C ILE A 136 2.24 10.56 -9.73
N THR A 137 1.56 9.87 -10.64
CA THR A 137 0.90 10.47 -11.79
C THR A 137 -0.17 11.49 -11.41
N ASN A 138 -0.92 11.25 -10.34
CA ASN A 138 -1.91 12.20 -9.83
C ASN A 138 -1.24 13.47 -9.28
N ALA A 139 -0.15 13.32 -8.52
CA ALA A 139 0.61 14.45 -8.00
C ALA A 139 1.25 15.27 -9.13
N MET A 140 1.80 14.60 -10.16
CA MET A 140 2.34 15.26 -11.36
C MET A 140 1.26 16.01 -12.11
N ALA A 141 0.09 15.40 -12.31
CA ALA A 141 -1.05 16.03 -12.96
C ALA A 141 -1.49 17.30 -12.21
N ALA A 142 -1.62 17.22 -10.89
CA ALA A 142 -1.97 18.36 -10.05
C ALA A 142 -0.93 19.49 -10.15
N ALA A 143 0.37 19.17 -10.08
CA ALA A 143 1.45 20.14 -10.19
C ALA A 143 1.48 20.82 -11.56
N LEU A 144 1.27 20.06 -12.65
CA LEU A 144 1.26 20.59 -14.00
C LEU A 144 0.06 21.50 -14.27
N THR A 145 -1.09 21.19 -13.69
CA THR A 145 -2.32 21.97 -13.93
C THR A 145 -2.50 23.15 -12.99
N ALA A 146 -1.78 23.20 -11.85
CA ALA A 146 -1.89 24.26 -10.85
C ALA A 146 -1.75 25.70 -11.42
N PRO A 147 -0.83 26.01 -12.37
CA PRO A 147 -0.73 27.35 -12.95
C PRO A 147 -1.75 27.62 -14.06
N MET A 148 -2.59 26.67 -14.45
CA MET A 148 -3.53 26.81 -15.57
C MET A 148 -4.86 27.38 -15.09
N SER A 149 -5.40 28.36 -15.79
CA SER A 149 -6.72 28.94 -15.49
C SER A 149 -7.87 27.99 -15.84
N ARG A 150 -7.65 27.10 -16.80
CA ARG A 150 -8.63 26.10 -17.26
C ARG A 150 -7.93 24.89 -17.86
N VAL A 151 -8.36 23.69 -17.45
CA VAL A 151 -7.94 22.42 -18.06
C VAL A 151 -9.15 21.82 -18.78
N THR A 152 -9.04 21.59 -20.09
CA THR A 152 -10.11 21.01 -20.90
C THR A 152 -9.95 19.51 -21.09
N LYS A 153 -8.71 19.00 -21.00
CA LYS A 153 -8.40 17.58 -21.12
C LYS A 153 -7.08 17.28 -20.41
N LEU A 154 -7.04 16.21 -19.68
CA LEU A 154 -5.82 15.65 -19.06
C LEU A 154 -5.68 14.20 -19.50
N GLY A 155 -4.55 13.84 -20.07
CA GLY A 155 -4.18 12.46 -20.41
C GLY A 155 -3.01 12.01 -19.54
N VAL A 156 -3.12 10.83 -18.98
CA VAL A 156 -2.03 10.15 -18.26
C VAL A 156 -1.65 8.91 -19.07
N TYR A 157 -0.39 8.83 -19.45
CA TYR A 157 0.17 7.71 -20.18
C TYR A 157 1.34 7.15 -19.40
N ASP A 158 1.34 5.86 -19.15
CA ASP A 158 2.36 5.16 -18.39
C ASP A 158 2.98 4.06 -19.23
N ALA A 159 4.30 3.96 -19.18
CA ALA A 159 5.05 2.87 -19.80
C ALA A 159 6.20 2.48 -18.89
N SER A 160 6.42 1.18 -18.70
CA SER A 160 7.49 0.66 -17.88
C SER A 160 8.46 -0.19 -18.71
N HIS A 161 9.74 -0.06 -18.39
CA HIS A 161 10.81 -0.89 -18.93
C HIS A 161 11.63 -1.45 -17.77
N ASP A 162 11.81 -2.77 -17.74
CA ASP A 162 12.69 -3.42 -16.78
C ASP A 162 14.02 -3.80 -17.47
N PRO A 163 15.10 -3.06 -17.21
CA PRO A 163 16.39 -3.36 -17.82
C PRO A 163 17.00 -4.72 -17.36
N ALA A 164 16.50 -5.28 -16.25
CA ALA A 164 16.92 -6.61 -15.78
C ALA A 164 16.19 -7.76 -16.48
N ALA A 165 15.19 -7.46 -17.31
CA ALA A 165 14.40 -8.45 -18.05
C ALA A 165 15.05 -8.94 -19.36
N GLU A 166 16.28 -8.52 -19.66
CA GLU A 166 16.98 -8.95 -20.88
C GLU A 166 17.12 -10.47 -20.96
N GLY A 167 16.61 -11.06 -22.06
CA GLY A 167 16.65 -12.50 -22.30
C GLY A 167 15.60 -13.35 -21.55
N ALA A 168 14.85 -12.77 -20.64
CA ALA A 168 13.67 -13.39 -20.05
C ALA A 168 12.47 -13.16 -20.97
N GLY A 169 11.55 -14.13 -21.08
CA GLY A 169 10.27 -13.92 -21.74
C GLY A 169 9.48 -12.78 -21.09
N PHE A 170 8.17 -12.77 -21.27
CA PHE A 170 7.32 -11.76 -20.61
C PHE A 170 7.45 -11.81 -19.09
N LEU A 171 7.96 -10.73 -18.48
CA LEU A 171 7.97 -10.52 -17.03
C LEU A 171 6.87 -9.52 -16.68
N PRO A 172 5.89 -9.90 -15.85
CA PRO A 172 4.85 -8.97 -15.43
C PRO A 172 5.47 -7.84 -14.60
N PRO A 173 5.17 -6.57 -14.91
CA PRO A 173 5.75 -5.41 -14.23
C PRO A 173 5.26 -5.25 -12.78
N PHE A 174 4.16 -5.91 -12.43
CA PHE A 174 3.55 -5.91 -11.11
C PHE A 174 2.82 -7.23 -10.85
N SER A 175 1.90 -7.27 -9.90
CA SER A 175 1.12 -8.47 -9.58
C SER A 175 0.40 -9.04 -10.83
N VAL A 176 0.71 -10.28 -11.20
CA VAL A 176 0.05 -10.99 -12.31
C VAL A 176 -1.47 -10.96 -12.17
N ARG A 177 -1.96 -11.12 -10.94
CA ARG A 177 -3.41 -11.11 -10.67
C ARG A 177 -4.02 -9.73 -10.96
N THR A 178 -3.37 -8.65 -10.54
CA THR A 178 -3.85 -7.28 -10.84
C THR A 178 -3.86 -7.01 -12.34
N MET A 179 -2.83 -7.47 -13.06
CA MET A 179 -2.76 -7.32 -14.52
C MET A 179 -3.89 -8.08 -15.22
N LEU A 180 -4.23 -9.28 -14.75
CA LEU A 180 -5.38 -10.03 -15.27
C LEU A 180 -6.70 -9.31 -14.97
N ASP A 181 -6.88 -8.80 -13.75
CA ASP A 181 -8.06 -8.04 -13.37
C ASP A 181 -8.24 -6.77 -14.23
N GLU A 182 -7.14 -6.08 -14.58
CA GLU A 182 -7.18 -4.92 -15.48
C GLU A 182 -7.57 -5.31 -16.92
N ALA A 183 -7.20 -6.50 -17.37
CA ALA A 183 -7.56 -7.00 -18.69
C ALA A 183 -9.01 -7.53 -18.77
N GLU A 184 -9.51 -8.10 -17.67
CA GLU A 184 -10.82 -8.75 -17.62
C GLU A 184 -11.95 -7.78 -17.25
N LYS A 185 -11.67 -6.76 -16.43
CA LYS A 185 -12.68 -5.82 -15.95
C LYS A 185 -12.86 -4.65 -16.92
N PRO A 186 -14.10 -4.15 -17.12
CA PRO A 186 -14.35 -3.04 -18.02
C PRO A 186 -13.56 -1.79 -17.63
N ALA A 187 -12.98 -1.12 -18.61
CA ALA A 187 -12.41 0.22 -18.40
C ALA A 187 -13.53 1.21 -18.05
N ILE A 188 -13.26 2.10 -17.09
CA ILE A 188 -14.14 3.23 -16.78
C ILE A 188 -13.57 4.45 -17.50
N ILE A 189 -14.32 4.99 -18.44
CA ILE A 189 -13.97 6.14 -19.25
C ILE A 189 -14.78 7.36 -18.81
#